data_8f0be69b555ae1dbef69eade6b0f3291
#
_entry.id   8f0be69b555ae1dbef69eade6b0f3291
#
_cell.length_a   1.000
_cell.length_b   1.000
_cell.length_c   1.000
_cell.angle_alpha   90.00
_cell.angle_beta   90.00
_cell.angle_gamma   90.00
#
_symmetry.space_group_name_H-M   'P 1'
#
loop_
_entity.id
_entity.type
_entity.pdbx_description
1 polymer ?
#
loop_
_entity_poly.entity_id
_entity_poly.type
_entity_poly.pdbx_seq_one_letter_code
_entity_poly.pdbx_strand_id
1 'polypeptide(L)'
;MRDPVDTYMNTLVPMVVEQTSRGERSYDIFSRLLKERIIFVSGPVHDGMATLIVAQLLFLEAENPSKEIAMYINSPGGVVTSGLSIYDTMQYIRPKVSTLCIGQAASMGSLLLAAGDPGMRYSLPNSRVMVHQPSGGFQGQASDIALQAKEILELKDCLLYTSPSPRDGLL
;
A
#
# COMPACT_ATOMS: atom_id res chain seq x y z
N MET A 1 4.16 29.02 10.68
CA MET A 1 2.97 28.78 9.85
C MET A 1 2.87 27.26 9.72
N ARG A 2 1.81 26.62 10.19
CA ARG A 2 1.66 25.15 10.02
C ARG A 2 1.41 24.87 8.54
N ASP A 3 2.06 23.82 8.02
CA ASP A 3 1.85 23.36 6.66
C ASP A 3 0.35 23.11 6.42
N PRO A 4 -0.25 23.58 5.31
CA PRO A 4 -1.63 23.24 4.96
C PRO A 4 -1.89 21.74 4.94
N VAL A 5 -0.88 20.92 4.60
CA VAL A 5 -0.95 19.46 4.61
C VAL A 5 -1.14 18.92 6.04
N ASP A 6 -0.41 19.49 7.02
CA ASP A 6 -0.59 19.12 8.44
C ASP A 6 -1.99 19.48 8.95
N THR A 7 -2.60 20.52 8.41
CA THR A 7 -3.97 20.91 8.78
C THR A 7 -5.00 19.94 8.20
N TYR A 8 -4.78 19.40 6.99
CA TYR A 8 -5.62 18.37 6.38
C TYR A 8 -5.45 17.00 7.02
N MET A 9 -4.26 16.66 7.49
CA MET A 9 -3.98 15.39 8.17
C MET A 9 -4.48 15.39 9.62
N ASN A 10 -4.84 16.55 10.16
CA ASN A 10 -5.44 16.71 11.50
C ASN A 10 -6.98 16.59 11.46
N THR A 11 -7.52 15.89 10.49
CA THR A 11 -8.94 15.55 10.43
C THR A 11 -9.28 14.72 11.66
N LEU A 12 -10.27 15.14 12.44
CA LEU A 12 -10.75 14.39 13.59
C LEU A 12 -11.20 13.00 13.12
N VAL A 13 -10.46 11.98 13.52
CA VAL A 13 -10.82 10.59 13.22
C VAL A 13 -12.05 10.25 14.05
N PRO A 14 -13.19 9.86 13.45
CA PRO A 14 -14.41 9.55 14.20
C PRO A 14 -14.19 8.35 15.13
N MET A 15 -14.78 8.44 16.33
CA MET A 15 -14.81 7.34 17.29
C MET A 15 -16.10 6.54 17.14
N VAL A 16 -16.00 5.23 17.23
CA VAL A 16 -17.11 4.28 17.21
C VAL A 16 -17.18 3.57 18.55
N VAL A 17 -18.36 3.53 19.18
CA VAL A 17 -18.59 2.80 20.41
C VAL A 17 -19.25 1.46 20.08
N GLU A 18 -18.63 0.37 20.50
CA GLU A 18 -19.15 -0.99 20.37
C GLU A 18 -19.63 -1.49 21.74
N GLN A 19 -20.88 -1.91 21.82
CA GLN A 19 -21.40 -2.56 23.02
C GLN A 19 -21.09 -4.06 22.97
N THR A 20 -20.40 -4.54 24.01
CA THR A 20 -20.08 -5.95 24.17
C THR A 20 -20.67 -6.48 25.48
N SER A 21 -20.74 -7.80 25.62
CA SER A 21 -21.15 -8.45 26.88
C SER A 21 -20.27 -8.08 28.10
N ARG A 22 -19.11 -7.47 27.86
CA ARG A 22 -18.14 -7.03 28.89
C ARG A 22 -18.12 -5.52 29.09
N GLY A 23 -19.07 -4.77 28.50
CA GLY A 23 -19.16 -3.32 28.53
C GLY A 23 -18.91 -2.64 27.21
N GLU A 24 -18.88 -1.32 27.23
CA GLU A 24 -18.63 -0.48 26.07
C GLU A 24 -17.14 -0.37 25.77
N ARG A 25 -16.77 -0.46 24.49
CA ARG A 25 -15.41 -0.19 24.01
C ARG A 25 -15.45 0.85 22.91
N SER A 26 -14.60 1.85 23.03
CA SER A 26 -14.42 2.89 22.01
C SER A 26 -13.22 2.56 21.14
N TYR A 27 -13.38 2.70 19.83
CA TYR A 27 -12.34 2.55 18.80
C TYR A 27 -12.38 3.76 17.89
N ASP A 28 -11.23 4.19 17.38
CA ASP A 28 -11.25 5.00 16.17
C ASP A 28 -11.72 4.17 14.97
N ILE A 29 -12.22 4.84 13.92
CA ILE A 29 -12.82 4.13 12.78
C ILE A 29 -11.82 3.20 12.08
N PHE A 30 -10.54 3.57 11.97
CA PHE A 30 -9.54 2.72 11.33
C PHE A 30 -9.21 1.49 12.17
N SER A 31 -9.05 1.65 13.47
CA SER A 31 -8.87 0.52 14.39
C SER A 31 -10.08 -0.42 14.38
N ARG A 32 -11.30 0.13 14.25
CA ARG A 32 -12.51 -0.69 14.14
C ARG A 32 -12.55 -1.47 12.82
N LEU A 33 -12.17 -0.83 11.71
CA LEU A 33 -12.09 -1.50 10.40
C LEU A 33 -10.94 -2.51 10.33
N LEU A 34 -9.83 -2.28 11.03
CA LEU A 34 -8.75 -3.26 11.14
C LEU A 34 -9.21 -4.57 11.80
N LYS A 35 -10.14 -4.52 12.75
CA LYS A 35 -10.77 -5.74 13.32
C LYS A 35 -11.54 -6.54 12.27
N GLU A 36 -12.08 -5.88 11.24
CA GLU A 36 -12.68 -6.52 10.06
C GLU A 36 -11.64 -6.89 9.00
N ARG A 37 -10.36 -6.78 9.33
CA ARG A 37 -9.21 -7.09 8.48
C ARG A 37 -9.10 -6.19 7.25
N ILE A 38 -9.51 -4.93 7.40
CA ILE A 38 -9.45 -3.90 6.36
C ILE A 38 -8.30 -2.96 6.65
N ILE A 39 -7.39 -2.80 5.68
CA ILE A 39 -6.25 -1.88 5.72
C ILE A 39 -6.44 -0.81 4.63
N PHE A 40 -6.09 0.44 4.96
CA PHE A 40 -6.12 1.54 4.02
C PHE A 40 -4.71 1.98 3.61
N VAL A 41 -4.48 2.07 2.30
CA VAL A 41 -3.31 2.70 1.69
C VAL A 41 -3.78 4.02 1.09
N SER A 42 -3.74 5.09 1.88
CA SER A 42 -4.26 6.39 1.47
C SER A 42 -3.17 7.46 1.49
N GLY A 43 -3.06 8.23 0.39
CA GLY A 43 -2.05 9.28 0.24
C GLY A 43 -0.70 8.77 -0.26
N PRO A 44 0.35 9.62 -0.21
CA PRO A 44 1.68 9.28 -0.69
C PRO A 44 2.33 8.14 0.09
N VAL A 45 2.95 7.20 -0.64
CA VAL A 45 3.72 6.10 -0.03
C VAL A 45 5.06 6.63 0.47
N HIS A 46 5.33 6.45 1.75
CA HIS A 46 6.56 6.84 2.43
C HIS A 46 6.85 5.87 3.60
N ASP A 47 8.05 5.94 4.17
CA ASP A 47 8.52 4.97 5.18
C ASP A 47 7.58 4.84 6.39
N GLY A 48 7.05 5.95 6.90
CA GLY A 48 6.14 5.93 8.05
C GLY A 48 4.83 5.20 7.72
N MET A 49 4.23 5.45 6.55
CA MET A 49 3.04 4.72 6.10
C MET A 49 3.36 3.24 5.89
N ALA A 50 4.45 2.94 5.20
CA ALA A 50 4.85 1.56 4.91
C ALA A 50 5.05 0.74 6.19
N THR A 51 5.74 1.30 7.18
CA THR A 51 5.93 0.66 8.49
C THR A 51 4.60 0.31 9.16
N LEU A 52 3.63 1.23 9.15
CA LEU A 52 2.31 0.99 9.75
C LEU A 52 1.52 -0.08 9.00
N ILE A 53 1.58 -0.09 7.66
CA ILE A 53 0.88 -1.10 6.85
C ILE A 53 1.51 -2.48 7.05
N VAL A 54 2.84 -2.58 7.04
CA VAL A 54 3.58 -3.81 7.33
C VAL A 54 3.22 -4.36 8.71
N ALA A 55 3.21 -3.50 9.73
CA ALA A 55 2.82 -3.90 11.09
C ALA A 55 1.37 -4.43 11.15
N GLN A 56 0.43 -3.81 10.43
CA GLN A 56 -0.96 -4.25 10.36
C GLN A 56 -1.08 -5.62 9.64
N LEU A 57 -0.36 -5.81 8.54
CA LEU A 57 -0.33 -7.09 7.81
C LEU A 57 0.17 -8.23 8.71
N LEU A 58 1.30 -8.04 9.39
CA LEU A 58 1.87 -9.01 10.31
C LEU A 58 0.96 -9.28 11.53
N PHE A 59 0.34 -8.25 12.07
CA PHE A 59 -0.63 -8.38 13.16
C PHE A 59 -1.83 -9.25 12.73
N LEU A 60 -2.40 -8.98 11.56
CA LEU A 60 -3.54 -9.73 11.06
C LEU A 60 -3.19 -11.18 10.70
N GLU A 61 -1.97 -11.44 10.21
CA GLU A 61 -1.46 -12.80 10.02
C GLU A 61 -1.37 -13.54 11.36
N ALA A 62 -0.82 -12.89 12.38
CA ALA A 62 -0.68 -13.49 13.71
C ALA A 62 -2.04 -13.81 14.35
N GLU A 63 -3.06 -12.96 14.13
CA GLU A 63 -4.42 -13.22 14.61
C GLU A 63 -5.09 -14.42 13.92
N ASN A 64 -5.04 -14.45 12.60
CA ASN A 64 -5.63 -15.56 11.82
C ASN A 64 -4.96 -15.68 10.44
N PRO A 65 -4.06 -16.65 10.26
CA PRO A 65 -3.31 -16.82 9.03
C PRO A 65 -4.13 -17.36 7.85
N SER A 66 -5.38 -17.79 8.09
CA SER A 66 -6.23 -18.37 7.04
C SER A 66 -7.30 -17.43 6.52
N LYS A 67 -7.53 -16.32 7.23
CA LYS A 67 -8.59 -15.37 6.87
C LYS A 67 -8.02 -14.26 5.99
N GLU A 68 -8.72 -13.93 4.91
CA GLU A 68 -8.38 -12.88 3.96
C GLU A 68 -8.16 -11.51 4.64
N ILE A 69 -7.27 -10.71 4.06
CA ILE A 69 -7.04 -9.30 4.38
C ILE A 69 -7.50 -8.46 3.17
N ALA A 70 -8.30 -7.44 3.39
CA ALA A 70 -8.75 -6.51 2.36
C ALA A 70 -7.94 -5.21 2.43
N MET A 71 -7.30 -4.83 1.32
CA MET A 71 -6.51 -3.61 1.21
C MET A 71 -7.18 -2.60 0.27
N TYR A 72 -7.57 -1.45 0.79
CA TYR A 72 -8.23 -0.38 0.05
C TYR A 72 -7.21 0.69 -0.30
N ILE A 73 -7.07 0.98 -1.60
CA ILE A 73 -5.99 1.81 -2.14
C ILE A 73 -6.54 3.10 -2.73
N ASN A 74 -6.07 4.24 -2.22
CA ASN A 74 -6.25 5.57 -2.77
C ASN A 74 -4.92 6.34 -2.67
N SER A 75 -3.98 6.03 -3.57
CA SER A 75 -2.61 6.52 -3.48
C SER A 75 -2.08 7.01 -4.84
N PRO A 76 -1.40 8.15 -4.87
CA PRO A 76 -0.65 8.61 -6.04
C PRO A 76 0.68 7.86 -6.23
N GLY A 77 1.02 6.93 -5.35
CA GLY A 77 2.35 6.32 -5.27
C GLY A 77 3.29 7.09 -4.36
N GLY A 78 4.59 6.92 -4.54
CA GLY A 78 5.61 7.58 -3.71
C GLY A 78 6.95 6.85 -3.72
N VAL A 79 7.58 6.70 -2.56
CA VAL A 79 8.91 6.11 -2.41
C VAL A 79 8.90 4.63 -2.79
N VAL A 80 9.76 4.24 -3.73
CA VAL A 80 9.79 2.89 -4.31
C VAL A 80 10.13 1.85 -3.24
N THR A 81 11.18 2.06 -2.46
CA THR A 81 11.60 1.11 -1.42
C THR A 81 10.55 0.91 -0.33
N SER A 82 9.84 1.97 0.05
CA SER A 82 8.71 1.89 0.98
C SER A 82 7.55 1.08 0.39
N GLY A 83 7.26 1.25 -0.90
CA GLY A 83 6.25 0.47 -1.59
C GLY A 83 6.63 -1.01 -1.73
N LEU A 84 7.91 -1.29 -2.03
CA LEU A 84 8.41 -2.67 -2.10
C LEU A 84 8.35 -3.38 -0.75
N SER A 85 8.59 -2.70 0.36
CA SER A 85 8.46 -3.31 1.70
C SER A 85 7.02 -3.77 1.99
N ILE A 86 6.03 -3.02 1.53
CA ILE A 86 4.61 -3.43 1.61
C ILE A 86 4.36 -4.62 0.68
N TYR A 87 4.80 -4.52 -0.57
CA TYR A 87 4.66 -5.57 -1.59
C TYR A 87 5.23 -6.90 -1.09
N ASP A 88 6.49 -6.90 -0.66
CA ASP A 88 7.17 -8.11 -0.19
C ASP A 88 6.47 -8.70 1.04
N THR A 89 5.95 -7.86 1.94
CA THR A 89 5.17 -8.33 3.08
C THR A 89 3.86 -8.98 2.64
N MET A 90 3.15 -8.41 1.66
CA MET A 90 1.94 -9.02 1.09
C MET A 90 2.22 -10.41 0.51
N GLN A 91 3.38 -10.59 -0.14
CA GLN A 91 3.78 -11.88 -0.71
C GLN A 91 4.30 -12.87 0.35
N TYR A 92 4.85 -12.36 1.46
CA TYR A 92 5.45 -13.17 2.51
C TYR A 92 4.42 -13.79 3.46
N ILE A 93 3.35 -13.06 3.78
CA ILE A 93 2.31 -13.51 4.73
C ILE A 93 1.44 -14.61 4.13
N ARG A 94 0.88 -15.47 4.99
CA ARG A 94 0.02 -16.58 4.58
C ARG A 94 -1.42 -16.19 4.18
N PRO A 95 -2.06 -15.19 4.83
CA PRO A 95 -3.38 -14.74 4.43
C PRO A 95 -3.38 -14.24 2.98
N LYS A 96 -4.41 -14.57 2.23
CA LYS A 96 -4.66 -13.93 0.94
C LYS A 96 -4.98 -12.45 1.12
N VAL A 97 -4.45 -11.63 0.23
CA VAL A 97 -4.69 -10.20 0.25
C VAL A 97 -5.53 -9.81 -0.97
N SER A 98 -6.75 -9.36 -0.73
CA SER A 98 -7.54 -8.69 -1.78
C SER A 98 -7.22 -7.21 -1.84
N THR A 99 -7.25 -6.64 -3.04
CA THR A 99 -6.96 -5.22 -3.26
C THR A 99 -8.11 -4.54 -3.99
N LEU A 100 -8.48 -3.35 -3.55
CA LEU A 100 -9.54 -2.54 -4.16
C LEU A 100 -9.05 -1.09 -4.38
N CYS A 101 -9.03 -0.66 -5.63
CA CYS A 101 -8.79 0.75 -5.95
C CYS A 101 -10.05 1.58 -5.66
N ILE A 102 -9.93 2.54 -4.74
CA ILE A 102 -10.95 3.54 -4.40
C ILE A 102 -10.39 4.93 -4.71
N GLY A 103 -10.77 5.53 -5.83
CA GLY A 103 -10.25 6.83 -6.27
C GLY A 103 -9.06 6.69 -7.20
N GLN A 104 -7.85 6.43 -6.70
CA GLN A 104 -6.69 6.23 -7.57
C GLN A 104 -5.68 5.20 -7.04
N ALA A 105 -5.05 4.51 -7.96
CA ALA A 105 -3.86 3.68 -7.70
C ALA A 105 -2.81 4.03 -8.77
N ALA A 106 -1.88 4.91 -8.43
CA ALA A 106 -0.88 5.39 -9.36
C ALA A 106 0.54 5.00 -8.92
N SER A 107 1.44 4.74 -9.88
CA SER A 107 2.85 4.42 -9.61
C SER A 107 2.97 3.25 -8.61
N MET A 108 3.63 3.43 -7.46
CA MET A 108 3.69 2.41 -6.41
C MET A 108 2.30 1.95 -5.93
N GLY A 109 1.30 2.81 -5.95
CA GLY A 109 -0.10 2.42 -5.66
C GLY A 109 -0.65 1.42 -6.66
N SER A 110 -0.29 1.52 -7.94
CA SER A 110 -0.70 0.54 -8.95
C SER A 110 0.02 -0.81 -8.78
N LEU A 111 1.28 -0.80 -8.36
CA LEU A 111 1.99 -2.03 -8.00
C LEU A 111 1.31 -2.74 -6.83
N LEU A 112 0.98 -2.02 -5.76
CA LEU A 112 0.28 -2.59 -4.61
C LEU A 112 -1.11 -3.12 -4.97
N LEU A 113 -1.83 -2.45 -5.89
CA LEU A 113 -3.09 -2.97 -6.42
C LEU A 113 -2.88 -4.30 -7.16
N ALA A 114 -1.84 -4.36 -8.00
CA ALA A 114 -1.48 -5.54 -8.77
C ALA A 114 -0.92 -6.68 -7.89
N ALA A 115 -0.41 -6.37 -6.70
CA ALA A 115 0.13 -7.32 -5.72
C ALA A 115 -0.94 -8.17 -5.02
N GLY A 116 -2.21 -7.82 -5.14
CA GLY A 116 -3.31 -8.64 -4.62
C GLY A 116 -3.34 -10.04 -5.23
N ASP A 117 -3.90 -11.00 -4.52
CA ASP A 117 -4.02 -12.39 -4.99
C ASP A 117 -4.76 -12.48 -6.33
N PRO A 118 -4.45 -13.47 -7.17
CA PRO A 118 -5.14 -13.69 -8.43
C PRO A 118 -6.66 -13.81 -8.25
N GLY A 119 -7.42 -13.03 -9.03
CA GLY A 119 -8.88 -12.97 -8.95
C GLY A 119 -9.45 -12.14 -7.79
N MET A 120 -8.57 -11.53 -6.96
CA MET A 120 -8.96 -10.71 -5.81
C MET A 120 -8.52 -9.25 -5.95
N ARG A 121 -8.42 -8.75 -7.16
CA ARG A 121 -8.02 -7.39 -7.51
C ARG A 121 -9.21 -6.66 -8.11
N TYR A 122 -9.58 -5.55 -7.50
CA TYR A 122 -10.80 -4.83 -7.86
C TYR A 122 -10.55 -3.34 -8.06
N SER A 123 -11.41 -2.70 -8.82
CA SER A 123 -11.42 -1.25 -9.03
C SER A 123 -12.85 -0.76 -9.08
N LEU A 124 -13.14 0.35 -8.40
CA LEU A 124 -14.45 0.99 -8.52
C LEU A 124 -14.59 1.67 -9.89
N PRO A 125 -15.83 1.84 -10.42
CA PRO A 125 -16.05 2.32 -11.79
C PRO A 125 -15.40 3.65 -12.12
N ASN A 126 -15.27 4.56 -11.15
CA ASN A 126 -14.70 5.90 -11.34
C ASN A 126 -13.24 6.00 -10.84
N SER A 127 -12.64 4.88 -10.46
CA SER A 127 -11.23 4.85 -10.02
C SER A 127 -10.28 4.94 -11.20
N ARG A 128 -9.09 5.46 -10.94
CA ARG A 128 -8.01 5.59 -11.93
C ARG A 128 -6.84 4.72 -11.53
N VAL A 129 -6.34 3.96 -12.49
CA VAL A 129 -5.09 3.21 -12.35
C VAL A 129 -4.08 3.78 -13.32
N MET A 130 -2.88 4.14 -12.83
CA MET A 130 -1.82 4.69 -13.65
C MET A 130 -0.50 3.98 -13.37
N VAL A 131 0.09 3.43 -14.43
CA VAL A 131 1.39 2.77 -14.39
C VAL A 131 2.40 3.62 -15.16
N HIS A 132 3.55 3.86 -14.57
CA HIS A 132 4.68 4.52 -15.21
C HIS A 132 6.00 3.97 -14.68
N GLN A 133 7.08 4.23 -15.42
CA GLN A 133 8.43 3.84 -14.99
C GLN A 133 8.85 4.67 -13.76
N PRO A 134 9.72 4.11 -12.89
CA PRO A 134 10.30 4.88 -11.80
C PRO A 134 11.05 6.09 -12.35
N SER A 135 10.91 7.23 -11.67
CA SER A 135 11.62 8.46 -11.97
C SER A 135 12.48 8.86 -10.77
N GLY A 136 13.65 9.40 -11.04
CA GLY A 136 14.56 9.92 -10.02
C GLY A 136 15.44 10.98 -10.62
N GLY A 137 16.07 11.80 -9.77
CA GLY A 137 17.06 12.78 -10.14
C GLY A 137 18.12 12.84 -9.05
N PHE A 138 19.39 12.98 -9.44
CA PHE A 138 20.51 13.02 -8.53
C PHE A 138 21.44 14.18 -8.87
N GLN A 139 22.07 14.73 -7.83
CA GLN A 139 23.13 15.72 -7.93
C GLN A 139 24.33 15.19 -7.14
N GLY A 140 25.52 15.31 -7.71
CA GLY A 140 26.75 14.85 -7.07
C GLY A 140 27.90 14.73 -8.05
N GLN A 141 28.96 14.02 -7.67
CA GLN A 141 30.09 13.71 -8.54
C GLN A 141 29.65 12.73 -9.64
N ALA A 142 30.33 12.73 -10.77
CA ALA A 142 29.97 11.88 -11.92
C ALA A 142 29.93 10.38 -11.57
N SER A 143 30.84 9.91 -10.70
CA SER A 143 30.83 8.53 -10.18
C SER A 143 29.56 8.20 -9.40
N ASP A 144 29.10 9.13 -8.56
CA ASP A 144 27.92 8.92 -7.70
C ASP A 144 26.65 8.92 -8.58
N ILE A 145 26.57 9.83 -9.55
CA ILE A 145 25.47 9.87 -10.54
C ILE A 145 25.40 8.55 -11.32
N ALA A 146 26.53 7.99 -11.73
CA ALA A 146 26.59 6.72 -12.45
C ALA A 146 26.09 5.55 -11.59
N LEU A 147 26.48 5.49 -10.32
CA LEU A 147 26.01 4.47 -9.37
C LEU A 147 24.50 4.57 -9.13
N GLN A 148 24.00 5.76 -8.91
CA GLN A 148 22.57 6.01 -8.70
C GLN A 148 21.74 5.70 -9.94
N ALA A 149 22.26 6.00 -11.15
CA ALA A 149 21.58 5.64 -12.40
C ALA A 149 21.48 4.12 -12.54
N LYS A 150 22.51 3.38 -12.17
CA LYS A 150 22.48 1.91 -12.17
C LYS A 150 21.42 1.37 -11.21
N GLU A 151 21.36 1.90 -9.99
CA GLU A 151 20.36 1.50 -8.99
C GLU A 151 18.92 1.73 -9.48
N ILE A 152 18.64 2.88 -10.14
CA ILE A 152 17.31 3.13 -10.73
C ILE A 152 16.97 2.10 -11.80
N LEU A 153 17.94 1.68 -12.62
CA LEU A 153 17.71 0.65 -13.63
C LEU A 153 17.42 -0.71 -12.99
N GLU A 154 18.13 -1.07 -11.94
CA GLU A 154 17.88 -2.29 -11.17
C GLU A 154 16.49 -2.27 -10.52
N LEU A 155 16.08 -1.15 -9.93
CA LEU A 155 14.73 -0.97 -9.38
C LEU A 155 13.65 -1.05 -10.50
N LYS A 156 13.91 -0.47 -11.66
CA LYS A 156 13.01 -0.56 -12.82
C LYS A 156 12.80 -2.01 -13.23
N ASP A 157 13.87 -2.78 -13.35
CA ASP A 157 13.79 -4.19 -13.70
C ASP A 157 13.05 -4.99 -12.63
N CYS A 158 13.33 -4.76 -11.36
CA CYS A 158 12.60 -5.35 -10.25
C CYS A 158 11.08 -5.06 -10.36
N LEU A 159 10.68 -3.82 -10.58
CA LEU A 159 9.27 -3.43 -10.71
C LEU A 159 8.59 -4.06 -11.93
N LEU A 160 9.31 -4.23 -13.05
CA LEU A 160 8.79 -4.89 -14.25
C LEU A 160 8.55 -6.39 -14.00
N TYR A 161 9.44 -7.06 -13.28
CA TYR A 161 9.29 -8.48 -12.94
C TYR A 161 8.20 -8.72 -11.90
N THR A 162 7.98 -7.78 -10.99
CA THR A 162 6.95 -7.90 -9.93
C THR A 162 5.56 -7.51 -10.40
N SER A 163 5.44 -6.71 -11.48
CA SER A 163 4.16 -6.30 -12.03
C SER A 163 3.58 -7.41 -12.92
N PRO A 164 2.41 -7.99 -12.58
CA PRO A 164 1.81 -9.02 -13.41
C PRO A 164 1.49 -8.47 -14.80
N SER A 165 1.91 -9.19 -15.82
CA SER A 165 1.64 -8.88 -17.23
C SER A 165 0.39 -9.61 -17.71
N PRO A 166 -0.41 -9.04 -18.63
CA PRO A 166 -1.47 -9.78 -19.32
C PRO A 166 -0.98 -11.04 -20.04
N ARG A 167 0.33 -11.15 -20.29
CA ARG A 167 0.96 -12.32 -20.90
C ARG A 167 1.23 -13.45 -19.92
N ASP A 168 1.28 -13.16 -18.63
CA ASP A 168 1.61 -14.15 -17.59
C ASP A 168 0.45 -15.14 -17.33
N GLY A 169 -0.74 -14.87 -17.85
CA GLY A 169 -1.91 -15.75 -17.81
C GLY A 169 -2.10 -16.61 -19.06
N LEU A 170 -1.14 -16.62 -20.02
CA LEU A 170 -1.21 -17.37 -21.27
C LEU A 170 -0.18 -18.52 -21.33
N LEU A 171 0.44 -18.88 -20.22
CA LEU A 171 1.33 -20.04 -20.09
C LEU A 171 0.69 -21.11 -19.22
#